data_e60061080a198ea9fe745caa2421aff6
#
_entry.id   e60061080a198ea9fe745caa2421aff6
#
_cell.length_a   1.000
_cell.length_b   1.000
_cell.length_c   1.000
_cell.angle_alpha   90.00
_cell.angle_beta   90.00
_cell.angle_gamma   90.00
#
_symmetry.space_group_name_H-M   'P 1'
#
loop_
_entity.id
_entity.type
_entity.pdbx_description
1 polymer ?
#
loop_
_entity_poly.entity_id
_entity_poly.type
_entity_poly.pdbx_seq_one_letter_code
_entity_poly.pdbx_strand_id
1 'polypeptide(L)'
;MKNLAFITLISIVFFSCKKEELISNIPSIELIETSPTQVVELKEPIYFKISYRDGDGDLGENDPDVYNLILIDPRINIKYEYRISELVPGGAEVPISGTLVFSIPNAFITDGSTQQTVNFEIYVKDRAGNQSN
;
A
#
# COMPACT_ATOMS: atom_id res chain seq x y z
N MET A 1 -53.56 -43.07 28.42
CA MET A 1 -53.54 -41.76 27.79
C MET A 1 -52.11 -41.27 27.95
N LYS A 2 -51.31 -41.36 26.86
CA LYS A 2 -49.88 -40.96 26.86
C LYS A 2 -49.78 -39.63 26.13
N ASN A 3 -49.45 -38.55 26.86
CA ASN A 3 -49.20 -37.25 26.25
C ASN A 3 -47.76 -37.23 25.70
N LEU A 4 -47.67 -37.21 24.38
CA LEU A 4 -46.41 -37.05 23.67
C LEU A 4 -46.16 -35.54 23.48
N ALA A 5 -45.26 -34.96 24.26
CA ALA A 5 -44.82 -33.57 24.14
C ALA A 5 -43.84 -33.48 22.97
N PHE A 6 -44.25 -32.81 21.91
CA PHE A 6 -43.39 -32.51 20.75
C PHE A 6 -42.56 -31.25 21.06
N ILE A 7 -41.28 -31.45 21.37
CA ILE A 7 -40.32 -30.35 21.57
C ILE A 7 -39.82 -29.94 20.19
N THR A 8 -40.30 -28.82 19.68
CA THR A 8 -39.81 -28.20 18.44
C THR A 8 -38.53 -27.43 18.74
N LEU A 9 -37.41 -28.01 18.32
CA LEU A 9 -36.09 -27.32 18.43
C LEU A 9 -35.99 -26.27 17.34
N ILE A 10 -36.16 -24.98 17.72
CA ILE A 10 -35.96 -23.84 16.84
C ILE A 10 -34.46 -23.61 16.72
N SER A 11 -33.87 -23.95 15.58
CA SER A 11 -32.48 -23.63 15.22
C SER A 11 -32.39 -22.18 14.79
N ILE A 12 -31.85 -21.34 15.67
CA ILE A 12 -31.57 -19.92 15.35
C ILE A 12 -30.26 -19.88 14.53
N VAL A 13 -30.40 -19.70 13.22
CA VAL A 13 -29.26 -19.47 12.32
C VAL A 13 -28.84 -18.02 12.47
N PHE A 14 -27.74 -17.77 13.18
CA PHE A 14 -27.11 -16.45 13.20
C PHE A 14 -26.47 -16.21 11.85
N PHE A 15 -27.12 -15.44 11.00
CA PHE A 15 -26.47 -14.80 9.85
C PHE A 15 -25.53 -13.72 10.39
N SER A 16 -24.25 -14.08 10.52
CA SER A 16 -23.17 -13.11 10.75
C SER A 16 -23.00 -12.30 9.45
N CYS A 17 -23.69 -11.18 9.34
CA CYS A 17 -23.42 -10.19 8.31
C CYS A 17 -22.02 -9.63 8.58
N LYS A 18 -21.02 -10.06 7.82
CA LYS A 18 -19.75 -9.34 7.75
C LYS A 18 -20.05 -7.98 7.13
N LYS A 19 -19.89 -6.93 7.92
CA LYS A 19 -19.93 -5.55 7.43
C LYS A 19 -18.76 -5.42 6.47
N GLU A 20 -19.01 -5.30 5.17
CA GLU A 20 -17.96 -4.96 4.21
C GLU A 20 -17.45 -3.58 4.60
N GLU A 21 -16.17 -3.52 4.92
CA GLU A 21 -15.49 -2.25 5.19
C GLU A 21 -15.39 -1.51 3.85
N LEU A 22 -16.06 -0.37 3.74
CA LEU A 22 -15.97 0.47 2.55
C LEU A 22 -14.54 0.99 2.44
N ILE A 23 -13.84 0.57 1.40
CA ILE A 23 -12.49 1.07 1.08
C ILE A 23 -12.68 2.48 0.52
N SER A 24 -11.86 3.43 1.00
CA SER A 24 -11.85 4.81 0.51
C SER A 24 -11.35 4.87 -0.93
N ASN A 25 -11.92 5.78 -1.73
CA ASN A 25 -11.41 6.12 -3.06
C ASN A 25 -10.11 6.93 -3.01
N ILE A 26 -9.73 7.44 -1.84
CA ILE A 26 -8.38 7.98 -1.65
C ILE A 26 -7.48 6.79 -1.33
N PRO A 27 -6.40 6.55 -2.09
CA PRO A 27 -5.53 5.43 -1.86
C PRO A 27 -4.87 5.52 -0.48
N SER A 28 -4.61 4.38 0.12
CA SER A 28 -3.87 4.26 1.38
C SER A 28 -2.76 3.25 1.25
N ILE A 29 -1.63 3.52 1.92
CA ILE A 29 -0.48 2.63 1.92
C ILE A 29 -0.02 2.34 3.35
N GLU A 30 0.65 1.20 3.51
CA GLU A 30 1.31 0.82 4.76
C GLU A 30 2.67 0.20 4.43
N LEU A 31 3.72 0.62 5.11
CA LEU A 31 5.05 0.02 4.97
C LEU A 31 5.05 -1.35 5.65
N ILE A 32 5.29 -2.40 4.86
CA ILE A 32 5.40 -3.77 5.37
C ILE A 32 6.84 -4.07 5.78
N GLU A 33 7.81 -3.69 4.94
CA GLU A 33 9.20 -4.09 5.13
C GLU A 33 10.16 -3.10 4.46
N THR A 34 11.29 -2.88 5.10
CA THR A 34 12.47 -2.24 4.50
C THR A 34 13.66 -3.20 4.67
N SER A 35 14.36 -3.53 3.59
CA SER A 35 15.45 -4.50 3.62
C SER A 35 16.55 -4.16 2.60
N PRO A 36 17.81 -4.17 3.01
CA PRO A 36 18.29 -4.22 4.40
C PRO A 36 18.00 -2.91 5.14
N THR A 37 17.99 -2.95 6.49
CA THR A 37 17.81 -1.76 7.34
C THR A 37 19.11 -1.03 7.65
N GLN A 38 20.25 -1.64 7.32
CA GLN A 38 21.58 -1.05 7.41
C GLN A 38 22.34 -1.35 6.13
N VAL A 39 22.95 -0.35 5.56
CA VAL A 39 23.70 -0.45 4.30
C VAL A 39 25.03 0.29 4.41
N VAL A 40 25.98 -0.14 3.62
CA VAL A 40 27.20 0.61 3.39
C VAL A 40 26.91 1.70 2.35
N GLU A 41 27.36 2.90 2.65
CA GLU A 41 27.17 4.07 1.77
C GLU A 41 27.54 3.76 0.31
N LEU A 42 26.65 4.10 -0.61
CA LEU A 42 26.79 3.96 -2.08
C LEU A 42 27.04 2.54 -2.59
N LYS A 43 26.81 1.49 -1.79
CA LYS A 43 27.17 0.13 -2.18
C LYS A 43 25.99 -0.80 -2.40
N GLU A 44 24.92 -0.61 -1.65
CA GLU A 44 23.86 -1.60 -1.58
C GLU A 44 22.49 -0.93 -1.81
N PRO A 45 21.60 -1.58 -2.55
CA PRO A 45 20.24 -1.11 -2.70
C PRO A 45 19.44 -1.32 -1.40
N ILE A 46 18.43 -0.48 -1.22
CA ILE A 46 17.43 -0.63 -0.17
C ILE A 46 16.09 -0.91 -0.84
N TYR A 47 15.46 -2.01 -0.46
CA TYR A 47 14.14 -2.43 -0.95
C TYR A 47 13.06 -2.01 0.04
N PHE A 48 11.95 -1.57 -0.49
CA PHE A 48 10.74 -1.22 0.25
C PHE A 48 9.59 -2.08 -0.24
N LYS A 49 8.84 -2.65 0.69
CA LYS A 49 7.59 -3.35 0.41
C LYS A 49 6.47 -2.64 1.12
N ILE A 50 5.47 -2.21 0.37
CA ILE A 50 4.28 -1.57 0.88
C ILE A 50 3.04 -2.38 0.52
N SER A 51 2.01 -2.32 1.37
CA SER A 51 0.65 -2.67 0.97
C SER A 51 -0.07 -1.42 0.47
N TYR A 52 -1.08 -1.61 -0.36
CA TYR A 52 -1.98 -0.56 -0.81
C TYR A 52 -3.43 -1.01 -0.77
N ARG A 53 -4.33 -0.04 -0.61
CA ARG A 53 -5.78 -0.18 -0.78
C ARG A 53 -6.29 1.05 -1.52
N ASP A 54 -7.24 0.82 -2.44
CA ASP A 54 -7.84 1.87 -3.25
C ASP A 54 -9.27 1.46 -3.62
N GLY A 55 -10.26 2.32 -3.34
CA GLY A 55 -11.68 1.95 -3.36
C GLY A 55 -12.32 1.96 -4.74
N ASP A 56 -11.83 2.75 -5.67
CA ASP A 56 -12.32 2.82 -7.06
C ASP A 56 -11.33 2.22 -8.08
N GLY A 57 -10.15 1.77 -7.59
CA GLY A 57 -9.22 1.00 -8.41
C GLY A 57 -8.47 1.82 -9.45
N ASP A 58 -8.41 3.12 -9.27
CA ASP A 58 -7.74 4.00 -10.22
C ASP A 58 -6.26 4.25 -9.90
N LEU A 59 -5.71 3.54 -8.91
CA LEU A 59 -4.27 3.52 -8.64
C LEU A 59 -3.53 2.83 -9.80
N GLY A 60 -2.53 3.51 -10.31
CA GLY A 60 -1.73 3.04 -11.44
C GLY A 60 -2.09 3.71 -12.76
N GLU A 61 -1.09 3.84 -13.64
CA GLU A 61 -1.19 4.57 -14.89
C GLU A 61 -0.32 3.92 -15.97
N ASN A 62 -0.82 3.84 -17.19
CA ASN A 62 -0.08 3.29 -18.32
C ASN A 62 0.72 4.34 -19.11
N ASP A 63 0.47 5.63 -18.89
CA ASP A 63 1.28 6.70 -19.46
C ASP A 63 2.72 6.60 -18.95
N PRO A 64 3.73 6.42 -19.82
CA PRO A 64 5.12 6.26 -19.42
C PRO A 64 5.71 7.51 -18.74
N ASP A 65 5.11 8.67 -18.95
CA ASP A 65 5.60 9.95 -18.40
C ASP A 65 4.97 10.29 -17.04
N VAL A 66 4.06 9.44 -16.54
CA VAL A 66 3.44 9.63 -15.21
C VAL A 66 4.14 8.79 -14.15
N TYR A 67 4.59 9.47 -13.09
CA TYR A 67 5.15 8.88 -11.89
C TYR A 67 4.16 9.04 -10.74
N ASN A 68 3.75 7.92 -10.16
CA ASN A 68 2.67 7.86 -9.20
C ASN A 68 3.02 7.13 -7.88
N LEU A 69 4.27 6.67 -7.74
CA LEU A 69 4.86 6.23 -6.47
C LEU A 69 6.11 7.06 -6.22
N ILE A 70 6.13 7.80 -5.14
CA ILE A 70 7.20 8.73 -4.79
C ILE A 70 7.81 8.35 -3.45
N LEU A 71 9.13 8.25 -3.41
CA LEU A 71 9.91 8.15 -2.19
C LEU A 71 10.80 9.39 -2.07
N ILE A 72 10.81 10.01 -0.90
CA ILE A 72 11.57 11.22 -0.63
C ILE A 72 12.63 10.93 0.43
N ASP A 73 13.86 11.38 0.19
CA ASP A 73 14.85 11.56 1.23
C ASP A 73 14.73 13.01 1.77
N PRO A 74 14.13 13.21 2.95
CA PRO A 74 13.86 14.54 3.47
C PRO A 74 15.11 15.31 3.90
N ARG A 75 16.26 14.62 4.08
CA ARG A 75 17.52 15.26 4.48
C ARG A 75 18.04 16.21 3.42
N ILE A 76 17.76 15.91 2.15
CA ILE A 76 18.27 16.61 0.97
C ILE A 76 17.18 16.88 -0.07
N ASN A 77 15.93 16.54 0.27
CA ASN A 77 14.76 16.70 -0.59
C ASN A 77 14.91 16.06 -1.99
N ILE A 78 15.61 14.92 -2.05
CA ILE A 78 15.69 14.14 -3.28
C ILE A 78 14.43 13.24 -3.37
N LYS A 79 13.84 13.23 -4.57
CA LYS A 79 12.70 12.37 -4.92
C LYS A 79 13.17 11.24 -5.82
N TYR A 80 12.75 10.03 -5.45
CA TYR A 80 12.81 8.85 -6.30
C TYR A 80 11.40 8.58 -6.80
N GLU A 81 11.22 8.60 -8.10
CA GLU A 81 9.91 8.56 -8.74
C GLU A 81 9.76 7.26 -9.54
N TYR A 82 8.67 6.55 -9.30
CA TYR A 82 8.36 5.27 -9.92
C TYR A 82 6.98 5.30 -10.52
N ARG A 83 6.77 4.50 -11.56
CA ARG A 83 5.47 4.28 -12.17
C ARG A 83 4.90 2.96 -11.69
N ILE A 84 3.72 3.02 -11.09
CA ILE A 84 2.84 1.87 -10.93
C ILE A 84 2.03 1.79 -12.23
N SER A 85 2.15 0.68 -12.95
CA SER A 85 1.30 0.43 -14.12
C SER A 85 -0.14 0.23 -13.69
N GLU A 86 -1.08 0.44 -14.62
CA GLU A 86 -2.51 0.20 -14.36
C GLU A 86 -2.73 -1.18 -13.73
N LEU A 87 -3.40 -1.21 -12.59
CA LEU A 87 -3.65 -2.41 -11.79
C LEU A 87 -4.98 -3.07 -12.14
N VAL A 88 -5.92 -2.29 -12.72
CA VAL A 88 -7.23 -2.77 -13.14
C VAL A 88 -7.39 -2.51 -14.63
N PRO A 89 -7.37 -3.55 -15.49
CA PRO A 89 -7.50 -3.38 -16.92
C PRO A 89 -8.84 -2.75 -17.33
N GLY A 90 -8.79 -1.86 -18.32
CA GLY A 90 -9.98 -1.30 -18.94
C GLY A 90 -10.72 -0.24 -18.12
N GLY A 91 -10.10 0.31 -17.08
CA GLY A 91 -10.68 1.39 -16.30
C GLY A 91 -11.91 0.99 -15.47
N ALA A 92 -12.01 -0.28 -15.09
CA ALA A 92 -13.09 -0.72 -14.22
C ALA A 92 -12.95 -0.08 -12.83
N GLU A 93 -14.04 0.46 -12.31
CA GLU A 93 -14.12 1.04 -10.96
C GLU A 93 -14.43 -0.07 -9.95
N VAL A 94 -13.39 -0.68 -9.41
CA VAL A 94 -13.50 -1.78 -8.43
C VAL A 94 -12.46 -1.60 -7.33
N PRO A 95 -12.80 -1.88 -6.07
CA PRO A 95 -11.84 -1.84 -4.98
C PRO A 95 -10.67 -2.79 -5.22
N ILE A 96 -9.46 -2.28 -5.03
CA ILE A 96 -8.23 -3.04 -5.16
C ILE A 96 -7.40 -2.98 -3.89
N SER A 97 -6.61 -4.02 -3.68
CA SER A 97 -5.58 -4.07 -2.65
C SER A 97 -4.47 -5.03 -3.06
N GLY A 98 -3.29 -4.78 -2.60
CA GLY A 98 -2.14 -5.63 -2.92
C GLY A 98 -0.86 -5.15 -2.27
N THR A 99 0.26 -5.59 -2.83
CA THR A 99 1.59 -5.18 -2.38
C THR A 99 2.43 -4.73 -3.56
N LEU A 100 3.31 -3.75 -3.31
CA LEU A 100 4.30 -3.25 -4.26
C LEU A 100 5.68 -3.39 -3.63
N VAL A 101 6.66 -3.69 -4.47
CA VAL A 101 8.07 -3.71 -4.09
C VAL A 101 8.84 -2.81 -5.04
N PHE A 102 9.66 -1.94 -4.49
CA PHE A 102 10.53 -1.05 -5.24
C PHE A 102 11.82 -0.82 -4.45
N SER A 103 12.82 -0.19 -5.04
CA SER A 103 14.11 0.01 -4.39
C SER A 103 14.79 1.29 -4.84
N ILE A 104 15.58 1.87 -3.95
CA ILE A 104 16.61 2.84 -4.32
C ILE A 104 17.95 2.12 -4.53
N PRO A 105 18.78 2.58 -5.45
CA PRO A 105 20.04 1.89 -5.78
C PRO A 105 21.06 1.94 -4.64
N ASN A 106 21.03 2.95 -3.82
CA ASN A 106 21.92 3.15 -2.67
C ASN A 106 21.43 4.29 -1.78
N ALA A 107 22.02 4.40 -0.59
CA ALA A 107 21.90 5.56 0.29
C ALA A 107 23.30 6.16 0.56
N PHE A 108 23.36 7.38 1.02
CA PHE A 108 24.61 8.07 1.34
C PHE A 108 24.47 8.97 2.57
N ILE A 109 25.63 9.29 3.16
CA ILE A 109 25.73 10.18 4.33
C ILE A 109 25.74 11.62 3.84
N THR A 110 24.92 12.47 4.46
CA THR A 110 24.73 13.87 4.03
C THR A 110 25.36 14.90 4.96
N ASP A 111 25.78 14.48 6.16
CA ASP A 111 26.30 15.35 7.22
C ASP A 111 27.78 15.12 7.57
N GLY A 112 28.46 14.21 6.82
CA GLY A 112 29.84 13.87 7.05
C GLY A 112 30.11 13.01 8.28
N SER A 113 29.10 12.47 8.91
CA SER A 113 29.22 11.53 10.02
C SER A 113 29.67 10.14 9.52
N THR A 114 30.01 9.24 10.44
CA THR A 114 30.36 7.85 10.09
C THR A 114 29.12 6.94 9.99
N GLN A 115 27.97 7.41 10.47
CA GLN A 115 26.70 6.69 10.44
C GLN A 115 25.56 7.71 10.52
N GLN A 116 24.55 7.55 9.69
CA GLN A 116 23.37 8.42 9.66
C GLN A 116 22.10 7.62 9.46
N THR A 117 21.05 7.97 10.19
CA THR A 117 19.70 7.41 9.99
C THR A 117 18.94 8.30 9.01
N VAL A 118 18.17 7.66 8.13
CA VAL A 118 17.22 8.34 7.22
C VAL A 118 15.82 7.80 7.46
N ASN A 119 14.86 8.71 7.54
CA ASN A 119 13.42 8.40 7.56
C ASN A 119 12.85 8.81 6.21
N PHE A 120 12.77 7.85 5.29
CA PHE A 120 12.17 8.09 3.99
C PHE A 120 10.67 8.32 4.12
N GLU A 121 10.15 9.22 3.29
CA GLU A 121 8.72 9.46 3.13
C GLU A 121 8.25 8.79 1.84
N ILE A 122 7.12 8.08 1.89
CA ILE A 122 6.57 7.37 0.74
C ILE A 122 5.11 7.76 0.59
N TYR A 123 4.69 8.03 -0.65
CA TYR A 123 3.28 8.18 -0.98
C TYR A 123 2.99 7.71 -2.41
N VAL A 124 1.74 7.41 -2.67
CA VAL A 124 1.24 7.14 -4.01
C VAL A 124 0.19 8.18 -4.41
N LYS A 125 -0.03 8.33 -5.71
CA LYS A 125 -1.11 9.15 -6.28
C LYS A 125 -1.92 8.29 -7.23
N ASP A 126 -3.24 8.44 -7.17
CA ASP A 126 -4.17 7.86 -8.13
C ASP A 126 -4.35 8.74 -9.38
N ARG A 127 -5.13 8.25 -10.34
CA ARG A 127 -5.46 9.00 -11.58
C ARG A 127 -6.37 10.20 -11.33
N ALA A 128 -7.16 10.19 -10.26
CA ALA A 128 -7.98 11.33 -9.84
C ALA A 128 -7.14 12.44 -9.18
N GLY A 129 -5.86 12.18 -8.87
CA GLY A 129 -4.93 13.12 -8.25
C GLY A 129 -4.96 13.08 -6.72
N ASN A 130 -5.64 12.11 -6.10
CA ASN A 130 -5.59 11.96 -4.65
C ASN A 130 -4.24 11.37 -4.24
N GLN A 131 -3.71 11.86 -3.13
CA GLN A 131 -2.48 11.38 -2.54
C GLN A 131 -2.79 10.53 -1.30
N SER A 132 -2.08 9.42 -1.17
CA SER A 132 -2.16 8.58 0.02
C SER A 132 -1.60 9.26 1.28
N ASN A 133 -1.83 8.59 2.40
CA ASN A 133 -1.16 8.90 3.68
C ASN A 133 0.34 8.79 3.56
#